data_d8c997124d3875577451c490b839942f
#
_entry.id   d8c997124d3875577451c490b839942f
#
_cell.length_a   1.000
_cell.length_b   1.000
_cell.length_c   1.000
_cell.angle_alpha   90.00
_cell.angle_beta   90.00
_cell.angle_gamma   90.00
#
_symmetry.space_group_name_H-M   'P 1'
#
loop_
_entity.id
_entity.type
_entity.pdbx_description
1 polymer ?
#
loop_
_entity_poly.entity_id
_entity_poly.type
_entity_poly.pdbx_seq_one_letter_code
_entity_poly.pdbx_strand_id
1 'polypeptide(L)'
;ETMVPCIDGDIKKIAETISHTHANAQIPQFYGLIKEFEYTGDSLFKVAAENFFKYVTNYQSFVTGGNSEWEQFRAPGNIMAQVTRRSGETCNTYNMLKIAKGLFELTGDTLYLNYMERALYNHILPSIHTSQPGAFTYFLSLEPGYFKTFSRPYDSHWCCVGTGMENHAK
;
A
#
# COMPACT_ATOMS: atom_id res chain seq x y z
N GLU A 1 -6.67 -1.07 -18.04
CA GLU A 1 -8.10 -1.28 -17.65
C GLU A 1 -8.42 -0.62 -16.30
N THR A 2 -7.54 -0.69 -15.29
CA THR A 2 -7.80 -0.14 -13.93
C THR A 2 -7.80 1.39 -13.87
N MET A 3 -7.12 2.06 -14.79
CA MET A 3 -6.99 3.53 -14.79
C MET A 3 -8.31 4.24 -15.08
N VAL A 4 -9.12 3.74 -16.03
CA VAL A 4 -10.34 4.42 -16.49
C VAL A 4 -11.36 4.66 -15.37
N PRO A 5 -11.75 3.66 -14.55
CA PRO A 5 -12.61 3.90 -13.40
C PRO A 5 -12.06 4.91 -12.40
N CYS A 6 -10.74 4.98 -12.28
CA CYS A 6 -10.09 5.93 -11.39
C CYS A 6 -10.11 7.37 -11.95
N ILE A 7 -10.08 7.56 -13.28
CA ILE A 7 -10.30 8.88 -13.88
C ILE A 7 -11.71 9.39 -13.55
N ASP A 8 -12.70 8.54 -13.71
CA ASP A 8 -14.10 8.89 -13.45
C ASP A 8 -14.40 9.11 -11.96
N GLY A 9 -13.55 8.59 -11.06
CA GLY A 9 -13.78 8.61 -9.61
C GLY A 9 -14.97 7.75 -9.15
N ASP A 10 -15.42 6.82 -9.99
CA ASP A 10 -16.54 5.93 -9.69
C ASP A 10 -16.09 4.79 -8.75
N ILE A 11 -16.33 4.97 -7.46
CA ILE A 11 -15.95 4.03 -6.39
C ILE A 11 -16.43 2.61 -6.67
N LYS A 12 -17.66 2.45 -7.22
CA LYS A 12 -18.22 1.14 -7.51
C LYS A 12 -17.44 0.44 -8.62
N LYS A 13 -17.17 1.15 -9.72
CA LYS A 13 -16.38 0.61 -10.83
C LYS A 13 -14.92 0.34 -10.42
N ILE A 14 -14.33 1.21 -9.61
CA ILE A 14 -12.99 0.96 -9.06
C ILE A 14 -13.01 -0.36 -8.26
N ALA A 15 -13.99 -0.51 -7.35
CA ALA A 15 -14.15 -1.71 -6.56
C ALA A 15 -14.31 -2.98 -7.42
N GLU A 16 -15.17 -2.95 -8.42
CA GLU A 16 -15.41 -4.07 -9.33
C GLU A 16 -14.13 -4.45 -10.12
N THR A 17 -13.32 -3.45 -10.48
CA THR A 17 -12.11 -3.66 -11.29
C THR A 17 -10.95 -4.23 -10.49
N ILE A 18 -10.74 -3.76 -9.24
CA ILE A 18 -9.55 -4.14 -8.47
C ILE A 18 -9.80 -5.24 -7.43
N SER A 19 -11.06 -5.53 -7.07
CA SER A 19 -11.37 -6.62 -6.14
C SER A 19 -10.80 -7.94 -6.64
N HIS A 20 -10.19 -8.70 -5.73
CA HIS A 20 -9.52 -9.97 -6.02
C HIS A 20 -8.31 -9.88 -6.97
N THR A 21 -7.81 -8.67 -7.23
CA THR A 21 -6.53 -8.49 -7.93
C THR A 21 -5.37 -8.42 -6.93
N HIS A 22 -4.18 -8.75 -7.40
CA HIS A 22 -2.97 -8.64 -6.59
C HIS A 22 -2.64 -7.17 -6.32
N ALA A 23 -2.75 -6.74 -5.07
CA ALA A 23 -2.64 -5.34 -4.68
C ALA A 23 -1.29 -4.72 -5.09
N ASN A 24 -0.18 -5.44 -4.83
CA ASN A 24 1.15 -4.95 -5.19
C ASN A 24 1.44 -4.96 -6.71
N ALA A 25 0.61 -5.58 -7.52
CA ALA A 25 0.66 -5.43 -8.98
C ALA A 25 -0.11 -4.19 -9.46
N GLN A 26 -1.13 -3.76 -8.72
CA GLN A 26 -1.93 -2.58 -9.06
C GLN A 26 -1.28 -1.27 -8.56
N ILE A 27 -0.88 -1.22 -7.30
CA ILE A 27 -0.39 -0.01 -6.63
C ILE A 27 0.76 0.67 -7.38
N PRO A 28 1.83 -0.02 -7.82
CA PRO A 28 2.94 0.62 -8.52
C PRO A 28 2.57 1.29 -9.83
N GLN A 29 1.51 0.83 -10.50
CA GLN A 29 1.03 1.43 -11.75
C GLN A 29 0.60 2.89 -11.52
N PHE A 30 -0.04 3.17 -10.40
CA PHE A 30 -0.51 4.53 -10.07
C PHE A 30 0.64 5.46 -9.67
N TYR A 31 1.74 4.94 -9.15
CA TYR A 31 2.97 5.73 -9.03
C TYR A 31 3.54 6.07 -10.42
N GLY A 32 3.48 5.13 -11.36
CA GLY A 32 3.82 5.38 -12.76
C GLY A 32 2.98 6.50 -13.38
N LEU A 33 1.66 6.56 -13.09
CA LEU A 33 0.79 7.64 -13.58
C LEU A 33 1.19 9.02 -13.03
N ILE A 34 1.67 9.09 -11.78
CA ILE A 34 2.22 10.35 -11.23
C ILE A 34 3.40 10.82 -12.08
N LYS A 35 4.31 9.91 -12.43
CA LYS A 35 5.47 10.24 -13.28
C LYS A 35 5.05 10.60 -14.71
N GLU A 36 4.03 9.97 -15.24
CA GLU A 36 3.46 10.32 -16.53
C GLU A 36 2.86 11.73 -16.52
N PHE A 37 2.16 12.10 -15.44
CA PHE A 37 1.69 13.48 -15.27
C PHE A 37 2.84 14.48 -15.20
N GLU A 38 3.89 14.20 -14.43
CA GLU A 38 5.06 15.07 -14.32
C GLU A 38 5.74 15.31 -15.69
N TYR A 39 5.72 14.30 -16.56
CA TYR A 39 6.33 14.36 -17.88
C TYR A 39 5.44 15.02 -18.93
N THR A 40 4.15 14.70 -18.96
CA THR A 40 3.22 15.10 -20.04
C THR A 40 2.37 16.33 -19.70
N GLY A 41 2.14 16.59 -18.40
CA GLY A 41 1.19 17.60 -17.93
C GLY A 41 -0.28 17.18 -18.06
N ASP A 42 -0.59 15.97 -18.53
CA ASP A 42 -1.98 15.51 -18.68
C ASP A 42 -2.58 15.18 -17.30
N SER A 43 -3.53 16.02 -16.89
CA SER A 43 -4.18 15.94 -15.58
C SER A 43 -4.95 14.66 -15.33
N LEU A 44 -5.35 13.91 -16.36
CA LEU A 44 -6.05 12.63 -16.20
C LEU A 44 -5.23 11.61 -15.41
N PHE A 45 -3.92 11.59 -15.62
CA PHE A 45 -3.01 10.71 -14.89
C PHE A 45 -2.97 11.02 -13.39
N LYS A 46 -2.87 12.32 -13.06
CA LYS A 46 -2.91 12.78 -11.66
C LYS A 46 -4.25 12.44 -11.00
N VAL A 47 -5.38 12.76 -11.67
CA VAL A 47 -6.72 12.47 -11.15
C VAL A 47 -6.92 10.98 -10.89
N ALA A 48 -6.45 10.12 -11.80
CA ALA A 48 -6.51 8.69 -11.60
C ALA A 48 -5.72 8.23 -10.37
N ALA A 49 -4.52 8.76 -10.16
CA ALA A 49 -3.68 8.43 -9.01
C ALA A 49 -4.31 8.91 -7.68
N GLU A 50 -4.87 10.13 -7.66
CA GLU A 50 -5.58 10.68 -6.48
C GLU A 50 -6.81 9.85 -6.11
N ASN A 51 -7.64 9.48 -7.09
CA ASN A 51 -8.85 8.71 -6.84
C ASN A 51 -8.52 7.27 -6.42
N PHE A 52 -7.52 6.64 -7.01
CA PHE A 52 -7.03 5.34 -6.56
C PHE A 52 -6.52 5.41 -5.12
N PHE A 53 -5.67 6.38 -4.80
CA PHE A 53 -5.16 6.56 -3.45
C PHE A 53 -6.28 6.73 -2.43
N LYS A 54 -7.25 7.61 -2.71
CA LYS A 54 -8.44 7.81 -1.86
C LYS A 54 -9.26 6.53 -1.71
N TYR A 55 -9.43 5.78 -2.80
CA TYR A 55 -10.14 4.49 -2.73
C TYR A 55 -9.41 3.50 -1.82
N VAL A 56 -8.11 3.31 -2.00
CA VAL A 56 -7.34 2.35 -1.17
C VAL A 56 -7.34 2.77 0.29
N THR A 57 -7.12 4.05 0.58
CA THR A 57 -7.03 4.53 1.97
C THR A 57 -8.36 4.49 2.71
N ASN A 58 -9.49 4.70 2.01
CA ASN A 58 -10.80 4.76 2.63
C ASN A 58 -11.53 3.40 2.69
N TYR A 59 -11.24 2.49 1.75
CA TYR A 59 -12.04 1.26 1.61
C TYR A 59 -11.24 -0.04 1.69
N GLN A 60 -9.91 0.01 1.60
CA GLN A 60 -9.04 -1.16 1.57
C GLN A 60 -7.97 -1.17 2.67
N SER A 61 -7.75 -0.04 3.35
CA SER A 61 -6.68 0.08 4.35
C SER A 61 -7.15 -0.22 5.76
N PHE A 62 -6.31 -0.94 6.48
CA PHE A 62 -6.42 -1.14 7.92
C PHE A 62 -6.03 0.14 8.69
N VAL A 63 -6.34 0.17 9.96
CA VAL A 63 -5.98 1.29 10.86
C VAL A 63 -4.47 1.56 10.89
N THR A 64 -3.64 0.56 10.65
CA THR A 64 -2.17 0.67 10.57
C THR A 64 -1.67 1.38 9.30
N GLY A 65 -2.53 1.59 8.30
CA GLY A 65 -2.14 2.09 6.98
C GLY A 65 -1.81 0.99 5.97
N GLY A 66 -1.65 -0.25 6.41
CA GLY A 66 -1.50 -1.41 5.52
C GLY A 66 -2.81 -1.75 4.81
N ASN A 67 -2.73 -2.50 3.73
CA ASN A 67 -3.88 -2.95 2.94
C ASN A 67 -3.68 -4.38 2.45
N SER A 68 -4.69 -4.95 1.84
CA SER A 68 -4.77 -6.31 1.30
C SER A 68 -4.86 -7.43 2.35
N GLU A 69 -5.45 -8.52 1.91
CA GLU A 69 -5.43 -9.81 2.59
C GLU A 69 -4.96 -10.86 1.59
N TRP A 70 -3.97 -11.67 1.93
CA TRP A 70 -3.35 -12.60 0.98
C TRP A 70 -2.89 -11.90 -0.31
N GLU A 71 -2.20 -10.75 -0.18
CA GLU A 71 -1.69 -9.95 -1.30
C GLU A 71 -2.77 -9.35 -2.22
N GLN A 72 -4.05 -9.58 -1.95
CA GLN A 72 -5.14 -9.18 -2.82
C GLN A 72 -6.02 -8.10 -2.20
N PHE A 73 -6.47 -7.16 -3.02
CA PHE A 73 -7.60 -6.34 -2.66
C PHE A 73 -8.86 -7.20 -2.55
N ARG A 74 -9.67 -6.92 -1.55
CA ARG A 74 -10.93 -7.62 -1.34
C ARG A 74 -12.12 -6.72 -1.66
N ALA A 75 -13.30 -7.30 -1.67
CA ALA A 75 -14.53 -6.52 -1.80
C ALA A 75 -14.59 -5.44 -0.70
N PRO A 76 -14.95 -4.18 -1.04
CA PRO A 76 -15.00 -3.10 -0.06
C PRO A 76 -16.10 -3.31 0.97
N GLY A 77 -15.97 -2.64 2.12
CA GLY A 77 -17.01 -2.60 3.15
C GLY A 77 -16.96 -3.73 4.18
N ASN A 78 -16.08 -4.71 4.03
CA ASN A 78 -15.91 -5.78 5.02
C ASN A 78 -14.45 -5.93 5.46
N ILE A 79 -13.89 -4.87 6.02
CA ILE A 79 -12.50 -4.85 6.47
C ILE A 79 -12.23 -5.88 7.58
N MET A 80 -13.22 -6.19 8.40
CA MET A 80 -13.07 -7.16 9.49
C MET A 80 -12.85 -8.58 9.00
N ALA A 81 -13.42 -8.98 7.87
CA ALA A 81 -13.16 -10.28 7.27
C ALA A 81 -11.74 -10.41 6.70
N GLN A 82 -11.03 -9.29 6.58
CA GLN A 82 -9.65 -9.22 6.10
C GLN A 82 -8.63 -9.17 7.25
N VAL A 83 -9.09 -9.18 8.50
CA VAL A 83 -8.24 -9.26 9.70
C VAL A 83 -7.84 -10.72 9.94
N THR A 84 -6.76 -11.13 9.28
CA THR A 84 -6.24 -12.50 9.30
C THR A 84 -4.72 -12.49 9.57
N ARG A 85 -4.12 -13.68 9.58
CA ARG A 85 -2.65 -13.83 9.67
C ARG A 85 -1.90 -13.18 8.51
N ARG A 86 -2.57 -12.92 7.41
CA ARG A 86 -2.00 -12.38 6.17
C ARG A 86 -2.57 -11.02 5.78
N SER A 87 -2.96 -10.26 6.79
CA SER A 87 -3.35 -8.85 6.61
C SER A 87 -2.12 -7.98 6.40
N GLY A 88 -2.23 -6.98 5.53
CA GLY A 88 -1.24 -5.93 5.39
C GLY A 88 0.12 -6.41 4.88
N GLU A 89 0.26 -6.59 3.57
CA GLU A 89 1.55 -6.84 2.94
C GLU A 89 2.44 -5.60 3.00
N THR A 90 3.70 -5.76 3.43
CA THR A 90 4.65 -4.64 3.59
C THR A 90 5.00 -3.97 2.26
N CYS A 91 5.07 -4.73 1.16
CA CYS A 91 5.32 -4.17 -0.18
C CYS A 91 4.22 -3.22 -0.63
N ASN A 92 2.96 -3.52 -0.30
CA ASN A 92 1.83 -2.65 -0.64
C ASN A 92 1.98 -1.29 0.04
N THR A 93 2.29 -1.29 1.33
CA THR A 93 2.49 -0.05 2.10
C THR A 93 3.68 0.74 1.57
N TYR A 94 4.79 0.07 1.24
CA TYR A 94 5.94 0.69 0.59
C TYR A 94 5.55 1.44 -0.69
N ASN A 95 4.78 0.82 -1.57
CA ASN A 95 4.36 1.46 -2.82
C ASN A 95 3.28 2.52 -2.61
N MET A 96 2.39 2.35 -1.64
CA MET A 96 1.43 3.40 -1.24
C MET A 96 2.13 4.65 -0.68
N LEU A 97 3.23 4.48 0.04
CA LEU A 97 4.06 5.61 0.52
C LEU A 97 4.70 6.38 -0.64
N LYS A 98 5.11 5.70 -1.72
CA LYS A 98 5.60 6.36 -2.95
C LYS A 98 4.50 7.20 -3.61
N ILE A 99 3.27 6.66 -3.71
CA ILE A 99 2.13 7.40 -4.25
C ILE A 99 1.83 8.61 -3.36
N ALA A 100 1.73 8.40 -2.03
CA ALA A 100 1.45 9.49 -1.08
C ALA A 100 2.49 10.61 -1.17
N LYS A 101 3.79 10.26 -1.21
CA LYS A 101 4.87 11.23 -1.37
C LYS A 101 4.73 12.00 -2.68
N GLY A 102 4.57 11.32 -3.81
CA GLY A 102 4.43 11.97 -5.11
C GLY A 102 3.21 12.90 -5.19
N LEU A 103 2.07 12.47 -4.66
CA LEU A 103 0.87 13.31 -4.61
C LEU A 103 1.03 14.49 -3.67
N PHE A 104 1.72 14.32 -2.54
CA PHE A 104 2.04 15.44 -1.65
C PHE A 104 2.94 16.48 -2.33
N GLU A 105 3.98 16.05 -3.02
CA GLU A 105 4.90 16.94 -3.76
C GLU A 105 4.16 17.73 -4.84
N LEU A 106 3.13 17.16 -5.45
CA LEU A 106 2.33 17.83 -6.48
C LEU A 106 1.25 18.76 -5.93
N THR A 107 0.71 18.48 -4.73
CA THR A 107 -0.52 19.15 -4.26
C THR A 107 -0.34 19.95 -2.98
N GLY A 108 0.64 19.59 -2.13
CA GLY A 108 0.79 20.13 -0.78
C GLY A 108 -0.31 19.67 0.20
N ASP A 109 -1.20 18.74 -0.19
CA ASP A 109 -2.30 18.31 0.66
C ASP A 109 -1.81 17.41 1.80
N THR A 110 -2.09 17.83 3.03
CA THR A 110 -1.70 17.14 4.25
C THR A 110 -2.35 15.77 4.44
N LEU A 111 -3.42 15.45 3.69
CA LEU A 111 -4.04 14.12 3.68
C LEU A 111 -2.99 13.04 3.39
N TYR A 112 -2.08 13.31 2.46
CA TYR A 112 -1.01 12.37 2.10
C TYR A 112 0.03 12.21 3.21
N LEU A 113 0.40 13.30 3.89
CA LEU A 113 1.31 13.26 5.04
C LEU A 113 0.70 12.47 6.22
N ASN A 114 -0.57 12.67 6.50
CA ASN A 114 -1.28 11.94 7.55
C ASN A 114 -1.29 10.43 7.29
N TYR A 115 -1.47 10.03 6.02
CA TYR A 115 -1.33 8.62 5.65
C TYR A 115 0.11 8.13 5.83
N MET A 116 1.09 8.90 5.36
CA MET A 116 2.52 8.53 5.45
C MET A 116 2.94 8.34 6.91
N GLU A 117 2.62 9.28 7.79
CA GLU A 117 2.94 9.18 9.21
C GLU A 117 2.34 7.91 9.83
N ARG A 118 1.04 7.70 9.62
CA ARG A 118 0.34 6.52 10.13
C ARG A 118 0.96 5.21 9.62
N ALA A 119 1.23 5.11 8.34
CA ALA A 119 1.77 3.91 7.71
C ALA A 119 3.22 3.65 8.11
N LEU A 120 4.04 4.69 8.21
CA LEU A 120 5.43 4.57 8.65
C LEU A 120 5.53 4.07 10.10
N TYR A 121 4.81 4.68 11.02
CA TYR A 121 4.89 4.32 12.44
C TYR A 121 4.17 3.00 12.79
N ASN A 122 3.04 2.71 12.13
CA ASN A 122 2.21 1.58 12.53
C ASN A 122 2.32 0.35 11.62
N HIS A 123 2.97 0.46 10.46
CA HIS A 123 3.20 -0.68 9.57
C HIS A 123 4.68 -0.88 9.25
N ILE A 124 5.37 0.13 8.73
CA ILE A 124 6.77 -0.03 8.28
C ILE A 124 7.70 -0.21 9.46
N LEU A 125 7.68 0.71 10.44
CA LEU A 125 8.54 0.60 11.61
C LEU A 125 8.40 -0.73 12.36
N PRO A 126 7.18 -1.26 12.62
CA PRO A 126 7.03 -2.56 13.23
C PRO A 126 7.40 -3.76 12.36
N SER A 127 7.66 -3.57 11.07
CA SER A 127 7.99 -4.66 10.14
C SER A 127 9.42 -5.19 10.27
N ILE A 128 10.31 -4.44 10.92
CA ILE A 128 11.69 -4.87 11.17
C ILE A 128 11.82 -5.58 12.52
N HIS A 129 12.67 -6.60 12.57
CA HIS A 129 13.01 -7.26 13.83
C HIS A 129 14.03 -6.41 14.62
N THR A 130 13.71 -6.06 15.87
CA THR A 130 14.51 -5.11 16.66
C THR A 130 15.87 -5.65 17.09
N SER A 131 16.00 -6.98 17.25
CA SER A 131 17.23 -7.63 17.73
C SER A 131 17.92 -8.49 16.65
N GLN A 132 17.35 -8.61 15.47
CA GLN A 132 17.92 -9.38 14.37
C GLN A 132 17.96 -8.54 13.09
N PRO A 133 19.06 -7.81 12.85
CA PRO A 133 19.20 -6.97 11.67
C PRO A 133 18.97 -7.74 10.38
N GLY A 134 18.24 -7.14 9.42
CA GLY A 134 17.93 -7.74 8.13
C GLY A 134 16.75 -8.72 8.14
N ALA A 135 16.06 -8.91 9.27
CA ALA A 135 14.83 -9.70 9.34
C ALA A 135 13.61 -8.80 9.27
N PHE A 136 12.70 -9.08 8.31
CA PHE A 136 11.51 -8.30 8.01
C PHE A 136 10.25 -9.17 7.97
N THR A 137 9.08 -8.58 8.26
CA THR A 137 7.81 -9.27 8.07
C THR A 137 7.37 -9.20 6.61
N TYR A 138 6.70 -10.26 6.14
CA TYR A 138 5.93 -10.24 4.89
C TYR A 138 4.60 -9.53 5.11
N PHE A 139 3.81 -10.07 6.04
CA PHE A 139 2.54 -9.51 6.48
C PHE A 139 2.68 -8.99 7.91
N LEU A 140 2.06 -7.85 8.19
CA LEU A 140 1.84 -7.40 9.54
C LEU A 140 0.46 -7.89 10.00
N SER A 141 0.41 -9.12 10.52
CA SER A 141 -0.84 -9.74 10.95
C SER A 141 -1.62 -8.87 11.93
N LEU A 142 -2.92 -8.76 11.69
CA LEU A 142 -3.87 -8.10 12.60
C LEU A 142 -4.77 -9.11 13.33
N GLU A 143 -4.56 -10.42 13.12
CA GLU A 143 -5.31 -11.47 13.81
C GLU A 143 -5.03 -11.44 15.31
N PRO A 144 -6.05 -11.29 16.17
CA PRO A 144 -5.86 -11.30 17.62
C PRO A 144 -5.19 -12.60 18.10
N GLY A 145 -4.18 -12.46 18.95
CA GLY A 145 -3.43 -13.60 19.48
C GLY A 145 -2.38 -14.19 18.55
N TYR A 146 -2.23 -13.66 17.35
CA TYR A 146 -1.16 -14.05 16.43
C TYR A 146 0.11 -13.21 16.67
N PHE A 147 1.25 -13.74 16.25
CA PHE A 147 2.55 -13.10 16.41
C PHE A 147 3.18 -12.73 15.05
N LYS A 148 4.14 -11.80 15.07
CA LYS A 148 4.89 -11.45 13.88
C LYS A 148 5.80 -12.59 13.44
N THR A 149 5.78 -12.87 12.14
CA THR A 149 6.68 -13.83 11.50
C THR A 149 7.71 -13.07 10.68
N PHE A 150 8.98 -13.26 10.99
CA PHE A 150 10.06 -12.58 10.30
C PHE A 150 10.81 -13.47 9.32
N SER A 151 11.41 -12.86 8.32
CA SER A 151 12.34 -13.50 7.41
C SER A 151 13.63 -13.90 8.14
N ARG A 152 14.40 -14.79 7.52
CA ARG A 152 15.77 -15.07 7.92
C ARG A 152 16.73 -14.17 7.12
N PRO A 153 17.70 -13.48 7.76
CA PRO A 153 18.49 -12.43 7.10
C PRO A 153 19.28 -12.88 5.87
N TYR A 154 19.70 -14.15 5.81
CA TYR A 154 20.65 -14.62 4.80
C TYR A 154 20.06 -15.57 3.75
N ASP A 155 18.85 -16.08 3.96
CA ASP A 155 18.25 -17.13 3.10
C ASP A 155 16.78 -16.96 2.78
N SER A 156 16.19 -15.83 3.14
CA SER A 156 14.84 -15.46 2.73
C SER A 156 14.89 -14.47 1.56
N HIS A 157 14.28 -14.85 0.45
CA HIS A 157 14.27 -14.05 -0.80
C HIS A 157 12.86 -13.57 -1.15
N TRP A 158 12.11 -13.08 -0.15
CA TRP A 158 10.79 -12.52 -0.36
C TRP A 158 10.88 -11.11 -0.93
N CYS A 159 9.88 -10.69 -1.69
CA CYS A 159 9.77 -9.30 -2.16
C CYS A 159 9.82 -8.31 -0.99
N CYS A 160 9.16 -8.63 0.12
CA CYS A 160 9.12 -7.79 1.32
C CYS A 160 10.45 -7.70 2.07
N VAL A 161 11.40 -8.59 1.84
CA VAL A 161 12.78 -8.42 2.32
C VAL A 161 13.48 -7.29 1.57
N GLY A 162 13.33 -7.26 0.24
CA GLY A 162 13.89 -6.19 -0.60
C GLY A 162 13.29 -4.83 -0.27
N THR A 163 11.96 -4.73 -0.23
CA THR A 163 11.29 -3.48 0.15
C THR A 163 11.54 -3.09 1.60
N GLY A 164 11.72 -4.07 2.50
CA GLY A 164 12.09 -3.86 3.89
C GLY A 164 13.44 -3.17 4.02
N MET A 165 14.45 -3.65 3.33
CA MET A 165 15.77 -3.00 3.29
C MET A 165 15.68 -1.57 2.78
N GLU A 166 14.91 -1.33 1.72
CA GLU A 166 14.76 0.00 1.15
C GLU A 166 13.97 0.95 2.08
N ASN A 167 12.88 0.49 2.69
CA ASN A 167 12.06 1.29 3.60
C ASN A 167 12.82 1.82 4.81
N HIS A 168 13.73 1.02 5.35
CA HIS A 168 14.46 1.38 6.57
C HIS A 168 15.81 2.05 6.29
N ALA A 169 16.21 2.18 5.03
CA ALA A 169 17.45 2.84 4.60
C ALA A 169 17.24 4.29 4.12
N LYS A 170 16.02 4.77 4.02
CA LYS A 170 15.66 6.12 3.53
C LYS A 170 15.27 7.06 4.64
#